data_3d608befc412158be2bc3cf7a84202b7
#
_entry.id   3d608befc412158be2bc3cf7a84202b7
#
_cell.length_a   1.000
_cell.length_b   1.000
_cell.length_c   1.000
_cell.angle_alpha   90.00
_cell.angle_beta   90.00
_cell.angle_gamma   90.00
#
_symmetry.space_group_name_H-M   'P 1'
#
loop_
_entity.id
_entity.type
_entity.pdbx_description
1 polymer ?
#
loop_
_entity_poly.entity_id
_entity_poly.type
_entity_poly.pdbx_seq_one_letter_code
_entity_poly.pdbx_strand_id
1 'polypeptide(L)'
;MSNRGLVNDVAIVGVGGAGTNIAFCLEKLGYTTIHINSSTQDESAIKGAKNIRHLKGFNGCAGNRALAEKALAENMDIVDEISALEESIVYVIFSSAGGTGSGVSTALIDMLVEETDKTICAIVVLPDKDEDFDFHVNSYKCCQELLEIENMGSVMFLDNNSGNKQTINSICTT
;
A
#
# COMPACT_ATOMS: atom_id res chain seq x y z
N MET A 1 -23.96 -14.33 10.95
CA MET A 1 -24.02 -13.34 9.86
C MET A 1 -22.82 -13.57 8.96
N SER A 2 -23.06 -13.86 7.70
CA SER A 2 -21.99 -14.26 6.77
C SER A 2 -21.09 -13.06 6.48
N ASN A 3 -19.75 -13.20 6.62
CA ASN A 3 -18.72 -12.22 6.27
C ASN A 3 -18.73 -11.77 4.78
N ARG A 4 -19.71 -12.20 4.00
CA ARG A 4 -19.80 -11.90 2.57
C ARG A 4 -20.12 -10.43 2.24
N GLY A 5 -20.67 -9.65 3.18
CA GLY A 5 -21.02 -8.24 2.94
C GLY A 5 -19.78 -7.35 2.84
N LEU A 6 -18.88 -7.44 3.82
CA LEU A 6 -17.68 -6.57 3.88
C LEU A 6 -16.66 -6.84 2.75
N VAL A 7 -16.52 -8.10 2.31
CA VAL A 7 -15.60 -8.46 1.22
C VAL A 7 -16.00 -7.82 -0.11
N ASN A 8 -17.26 -7.55 -0.32
CA ASN A 8 -17.76 -6.93 -1.56
C ASN A 8 -17.69 -5.40 -1.53
N ASP A 9 -17.54 -4.78 -0.37
CA ASP A 9 -17.52 -3.33 -0.22
C ASP A 9 -16.11 -2.75 -0.09
N VAL A 10 -15.09 -3.62 0.09
CA VAL A 10 -13.71 -3.25 0.39
C VAL A 10 -12.75 -3.78 -0.66
N ALA A 11 -11.99 -2.88 -1.26
CA ALA A 11 -10.83 -3.21 -2.08
C ALA A 11 -9.52 -2.95 -1.32
N ILE A 12 -8.49 -3.71 -1.64
CA ILE A 12 -7.17 -3.63 -1.02
C ILE A 12 -6.13 -3.28 -2.09
N VAL A 13 -5.38 -2.24 -1.85
CA VAL A 13 -4.26 -1.81 -2.70
C VAL A 13 -2.97 -1.99 -1.91
N GLY A 14 -2.19 -3.01 -2.24
CA GLY A 14 -0.87 -3.22 -1.65
C GLY A 14 0.22 -2.51 -2.43
N VAL A 15 1.06 -1.70 -1.78
CA VAL A 15 2.12 -0.92 -2.43
C VAL A 15 3.48 -1.26 -1.85
N GLY A 16 4.43 -1.59 -2.72
CA GLY A 16 5.78 -2.03 -2.35
C GLY A 16 5.81 -3.41 -1.70
N GLY A 17 6.98 -3.90 -1.31
CA GLY A 17 7.16 -5.27 -0.84
C GLY A 17 6.29 -5.63 0.37
N ALA A 18 6.23 -4.78 1.40
CA ALA A 18 5.43 -5.05 2.60
C ALA A 18 3.91 -5.01 2.29
N GLY A 19 3.46 -3.98 1.57
CA GLY A 19 2.04 -3.80 1.23
C GLY A 19 1.52 -4.93 0.35
N THR A 20 2.26 -5.32 -0.68
CA THR A 20 1.86 -6.40 -1.59
C THR A 20 1.81 -7.77 -0.91
N ASN A 21 2.71 -8.04 0.04
CA ASN A 21 2.68 -9.28 0.82
C ASN A 21 1.42 -9.39 1.71
N ILE A 22 1.03 -8.30 2.38
CA ILE A 22 -0.18 -8.26 3.19
C ILE A 22 -1.43 -8.37 2.31
N ALA A 23 -1.48 -7.58 1.23
CA ALA A 23 -2.59 -7.62 0.27
C ALA A 23 -2.78 -9.01 -0.34
N PHE A 24 -1.70 -9.75 -0.62
CA PHE A 24 -1.76 -11.11 -1.12
C PHE A 24 -2.40 -12.09 -0.12
N CYS A 25 -2.20 -11.87 1.19
CA CYS A 25 -2.91 -12.66 2.20
C CYS A 25 -4.41 -12.34 2.19
N LEU A 26 -4.79 -11.08 2.03
CA LEU A 26 -6.20 -10.66 1.96
C LEU A 26 -6.88 -11.11 0.65
N GLU A 27 -6.15 -11.19 -0.45
CA GLU A 27 -6.65 -11.77 -1.71
C GLU A 27 -7.13 -13.21 -1.52
N LYS A 28 -6.38 -14.01 -0.74
CA LYS A 28 -6.76 -15.40 -0.44
C LYS A 28 -8.03 -15.51 0.40
N LEU A 29 -8.40 -14.44 1.11
CA LEU A 29 -9.67 -14.35 1.85
C LEU A 29 -10.84 -13.86 0.98
N GLY A 30 -10.57 -13.52 -0.29
CA GLY A 30 -11.59 -13.17 -1.28
C GLY A 30 -11.77 -11.68 -1.52
N TYR A 31 -10.93 -10.80 -0.95
CA TYR A 31 -10.98 -9.37 -1.23
C TYR A 31 -10.52 -9.07 -2.66
N THR A 32 -11.10 -8.06 -3.29
CA THR A 32 -10.55 -7.45 -4.50
C THR A 32 -9.23 -6.78 -4.16
N THR A 33 -8.17 -7.12 -4.92
CA THR A 33 -6.81 -6.62 -4.63
C THR A 33 -6.15 -6.08 -5.88
N ILE A 34 -5.33 -5.04 -5.70
CA ILE A 34 -4.35 -4.54 -6.68
C ILE A 34 -2.99 -4.50 -5.98
N HIS A 35 -1.97 -5.05 -6.62
CA HIS A 35 -0.61 -5.13 -6.09
C HIS A 35 0.31 -4.23 -6.92
N ILE A 36 0.77 -3.11 -6.36
CA ILE A 36 1.63 -2.13 -7.02
C ILE A 36 3.07 -2.31 -6.54
N ASN A 37 3.98 -2.55 -7.46
CA ASN A 37 5.40 -2.65 -7.14
C ASN A 37 6.29 -2.11 -8.27
N SER A 38 7.52 -1.75 -7.93
CA SER A 38 8.59 -1.40 -8.88
C SER A 38 9.70 -2.46 -8.93
N SER A 39 9.61 -3.51 -8.09
CA SER A 39 10.64 -4.55 -7.94
C SER A 39 10.11 -5.89 -8.40
N THR A 40 10.74 -6.45 -9.43
CA THR A 40 10.44 -7.82 -9.91
C THR A 40 10.77 -8.90 -8.88
N GLN A 41 11.73 -8.62 -7.98
CA GLN A 41 12.06 -9.52 -6.88
C GLN A 41 10.91 -9.62 -5.87
N ASP A 42 10.32 -8.48 -5.47
CA ASP A 42 9.19 -8.44 -4.55
C ASP A 42 7.94 -9.08 -5.18
N GLU A 43 7.72 -8.86 -6.48
CA GLU A 43 6.62 -9.49 -7.22
C GLU A 43 6.74 -11.02 -7.24
N SER A 44 7.96 -11.54 -7.25
CA SER A 44 8.22 -12.98 -7.17
C SER A 44 7.78 -13.58 -5.84
N ALA A 45 7.75 -12.80 -4.76
CA ALA A 45 7.31 -13.25 -3.43
C ALA A 45 5.78 -13.46 -3.37
N ILE A 46 5.01 -12.78 -4.23
CA ILE A 46 3.56 -12.91 -4.34
C ILE A 46 3.14 -13.69 -5.58
N LYS A 47 3.93 -14.71 -5.94
CA LYS A 47 3.64 -15.55 -7.11
C LYS A 47 2.25 -16.16 -7.03
N GLY A 48 1.43 -15.88 -8.04
CA GLY A 48 0.03 -16.31 -8.11
C GLY A 48 -0.99 -15.24 -7.71
N ALA A 49 -0.56 -14.05 -7.29
CA ALA A 49 -1.45 -12.89 -7.16
C ALA A 49 -2.02 -12.49 -8.52
N LYS A 50 -3.28 -12.00 -8.53
CA LYS A 50 -4.02 -11.80 -9.78
C LYS A 50 -3.73 -10.46 -10.43
N ASN A 51 -3.76 -9.38 -9.69
CA ASN A 51 -3.74 -8.01 -10.23
C ASN A 51 -2.41 -7.32 -9.87
N ILE A 52 -1.30 -7.82 -10.41
CA ILE A 52 0.01 -7.20 -10.22
C ILE A 52 0.18 -6.05 -11.23
N ARG A 53 0.57 -4.88 -10.73
CA ARG A 53 0.88 -3.68 -11.51
C ARG A 53 2.32 -3.28 -11.25
N HIS A 54 3.18 -3.59 -12.22
CA HIS A 54 4.56 -3.14 -12.20
C HIS A 54 4.64 -1.67 -12.64
N LEU A 55 5.32 -0.84 -11.87
CA LEU A 55 5.59 0.55 -12.22
C LEU A 55 6.60 0.56 -13.39
N LYS A 56 6.09 0.75 -14.60
CA LYS A 56 6.86 0.68 -15.86
C LYS A 56 8.01 1.68 -15.86
N GLY A 57 9.16 1.25 -16.34
CA GLY A 57 10.38 2.08 -16.39
C GLY A 57 11.22 2.08 -15.11
N PHE A 58 10.80 1.34 -14.08
CA PHE A 58 11.49 1.29 -12.78
C PHE A 58 11.77 -0.17 -12.38
N ASN A 59 12.89 -0.38 -11.69
CA ASN A 59 13.25 -1.68 -11.12
C ASN A 59 13.75 -1.50 -9.68
N GLY A 60 12.81 -1.24 -8.79
CA GLY A 60 13.05 -0.89 -7.39
C GLY A 60 13.37 0.59 -7.21
N CYS A 61 12.98 1.14 -6.06
CA CYS A 61 13.23 2.54 -5.70
C CYS A 61 14.35 2.68 -4.64
N ALA A 62 14.87 1.57 -4.10
CA ALA A 62 16.01 1.53 -3.17
C ALA A 62 15.92 2.59 -2.03
N GLY A 63 14.75 2.75 -1.41
CA GLY A 63 14.52 3.75 -0.37
C GLY A 63 14.35 5.19 -0.88
N ASN A 64 14.42 5.44 -2.18
CA ASN A 64 14.28 6.77 -2.76
C ASN A 64 12.82 7.10 -3.08
N ARG A 65 12.20 7.94 -2.24
CA ARG A 65 10.80 8.34 -2.35
C ARG A 65 10.52 9.20 -3.58
N ALA A 66 11.41 10.14 -3.92
CA ALA A 66 11.23 11.00 -5.11
C ALA A 66 11.24 10.19 -6.42
N LEU A 67 12.03 9.10 -6.47
CA LEU A 67 12.00 8.17 -7.59
C LEU A 67 10.66 7.43 -7.66
N ALA A 68 10.09 7.07 -6.52
CA ALA A 68 8.81 6.38 -6.42
C ALA A 68 7.63 7.28 -6.84
N GLU A 69 7.61 8.54 -6.41
CA GLU A 69 6.62 9.54 -6.84
C GLU A 69 6.66 9.75 -8.36
N LYS A 70 7.87 9.86 -8.94
CA LYS A 70 8.04 9.93 -10.39
C LYS A 70 7.50 8.68 -11.07
N ALA A 71 7.73 7.49 -10.49
CA ALA A 71 7.22 6.23 -11.01
C ALA A 71 5.69 6.22 -11.06
N LEU A 72 5.00 6.73 -10.04
CA LEU A 72 3.55 6.87 -10.06
C LEU A 72 3.09 7.83 -11.16
N ALA A 73 3.72 9.00 -11.27
CA ALA A 73 3.38 10.00 -12.28
C ALA A 73 3.51 9.47 -13.73
N GLU A 74 4.40 8.52 -13.97
CA GLU A 74 4.56 7.86 -15.27
C GLU A 74 3.61 6.65 -15.47
N ASN A 75 2.82 6.27 -14.46
CA ASN A 75 1.91 5.13 -14.46
C ASN A 75 0.51 5.49 -13.95
N MET A 76 -0.05 6.62 -14.38
CA MET A 76 -1.35 7.14 -13.93
C MET A 76 -2.54 6.22 -14.27
N ASP A 77 -2.38 5.33 -15.25
CA ASP A 77 -3.34 4.28 -15.59
C ASP A 77 -3.72 3.40 -14.37
N ILE A 78 -2.84 3.31 -13.37
CA ILE A 78 -3.09 2.60 -12.11
C ILE A 78 -4.10 3.37 -11.23
N VAL A 79 -4.02 4.69 -11.19
CA VAL A 79 -4.97 5.54 -10.45
C VAL A 79 -6.37 5.40 -11.05
N ASP A 80 -6.46 5.49 -12.39
CA ASP A 80 -7.72 5.30 -13.12
C ASP A 80 -8.35 3.93 -12.84
N GLU A 81 -7.53 2.86 -12.82
CA GLU A 81 -8.00 1.51 -12.52
C GLU A 81 -8.57 1.39 -11.10
N ILE A 82 -7.91 1.97 -10.09
CA ILE A 82 -8.39 1.94 -8.70
C ILE A 82 -9.67 2.77 -8.57
N SER A 83 -9.73 3.92 -9.23
CA SER A 83 -10.90 4.81 -9.24
C SER A 83 -12.14 4.11 -9.83
N ALA A 84 -11.95 3.25 -10.82
CA ALA A 84 -13.00 2.50 -11.49
C ALA A 84 -13.50 1.24 -10.74
N LEU A 85 -12.88 0.86 -9.61
CA LEU A 85 -13.35 -0.28 -8.81
C LEU A 85 -14.77 -0.05 -8.31
N GLU A 86 -15.57 -1.12 -8.19
CA GLU A 86 -16.94 -1.05 -7.70
C GLU A 86 -17.02 -0.84 -6.18
N GLU A 87 -15.97 -1.26 -5.45
CA GLU A 87 -15.89 -1.16 -4.00
C GLU A 87 -15.88 0.31 -3.54
N SER A 88 -16.65 0.61 -2.51
CA SER A 88 -16.79 1.96 -1.96
C SER A 88 -15.69 2.33 -0.95
N ILE A 89 -14.97 1.34 -0.43
CA ILE A 89 -13.90 1.52 0.53
C ILE A 89 -12.60 0.94 -0.05
N VAL A 90 -11.53 1.71 -0.01
CA VAL A 90 -10.19 1.28 -0.48
C VAL A 90 -9.20 1.40 0.66
N TYR A 91 -8.57 0.29 1.04
CA TYR A 91 -7.43 0.29 1.94
C TYR A 91 -6.12 0.24 1.17
N VAL A 92 -5.31 1.28 1.29
CA VAL A 92 -3.94 1.31 0.77
C VAL A 92 -2.99 0.81 1.86
N ILE A 93 -2.29 -0.28 1.60
CA ILE A 93 -1.39 -0.96 2.55
C ILE A 93 0.05 -0.82 2.09
N PHE A 94 0.92 -0.28 2.95
CA PHE A 94 2.32 -0.03 2.59
C PHE A 94 3.23 0.11 3.82
N SER A 95 4.55 0.06 3.58
CA SER A 95 5.55 0.45 4.58
C SER A 95 5.90 1.92 4.40
N SER A 96 5.91 2.67 5.51
CA SER A 96 6.34 4.07 5.53
C SER A 96 7.85 4.26 5.35
N ALA A 97 8.63 3.20 5.53
CA ALA A 97 10.09 3.24 5.53
C ALA A 97 10.72 3.03 4.14
N GLY A 98 10.12 2.17 3.32
CA GLY A 98 10.65 1.82 2.01
C GLY A 98 10.49 2.95 0.98
N GLY A 99 11.18 2.84 -0.16
CA GLY A 99 11.10 3.82 -1.26
C GLY A 99 9.74 3.78 -1.95
N THR A 100 9.40 2.63 -2.55
CA THR A 100 8.16 2.46 -3.33
C THR A 100 6.92 2.66 -2.45
N GLY A 101 6.84 1.96 -1.32
CA GLY A 101 5.68 2.05 -0.42
C GLY A 101 5.44 3.49 0.06
N SER A 102 6.44 4.13 0.65
CA SER A 102 6.29 5.46 1.24
C SER A 102 6.14 6.59 0.22
N GLY A 103 6.76 6.47 -0.96
CA GLY A 103 6.71 7.54 -1.97
C GLY A 103 5.49 7.45 -2.89
N VAL A 104 5.06 6.23 -3.27
CA VAL A 104 3.87 6.05 -4.11
C VAL A 104 2.60 6.27 -3.31
N SER A 105 2.53 5.73 -2.07
CA SER A 105 1.25 5.59 -1.38
C SER A 105 0.64 6.91 -0.93
N THR A 106 1.43 7.87 -0.45
CA THR A 106 0.90 9.17 -0.03
C THR A 106 0.33 9.93 -1.21
N ALA A 107 1.05 9.99 -2.33
CA ALA A 107 0.56 10.63 -3.55
C ALA A 107 -0.67 9.92 -4.13
N LEU A 108 -0.67 8.58 -4.14
CA LEU A 108 -1.81 7.79 -4.60
C LEU A 108 -3.06 8.05 -3.74
N ILE A 109 -2.92 8.05 -2.42
CA ILE A 109 -4.03 8.30 -1.48
C ILE A 109 -4.60 9.70 -1.72
N ASP A 110 -3.75 10.71 -1.82
CA ASP A 110 -4.14 12.10 -2.06
C ASP A 110 -4.98 12.23 -3.34
N MET A 111 -4.48 11.68 -4.45
CA MET A 111 -5.20 11.65 -5.73
C MET A 111 -6.56 10.92 -5.61
N LEU A 112 -6.60 9.76 -4.96
CA LEU A 112 -7.85 9.00 -4.83
C LEU A 112 -8.88 9.70 -3.95
N VAL A 113 -8.45 10.42 -2.91
CA VAL A 113 -9.33 11.23 -2.05
C VAL A 113 -9.89 12.41 -2.83
N GLU A 114 -9.09 13.04 -3.68
CA GLU A 114 -9.54 14.19 -4.49
C GLU A 114 -10.42 13.80 -5.68
N GLU A 115 -10.13 12.67 -6.32
CA GLU A 115 -10.74 12.28 -7.61
C GLU A 115 -11.93 11.33 -7.47
N THR A 116 -12.19 10.77 -6.27
CA THR A 116 -13.25 9.77 -6.09
C THR A 116 -14.16 10.06 -4.90
N ASP A 117 -15.36 9.51 -4.94
CA ASP A 117 -16.29 9.50 -3.79
C ASP A 117 -16.05 8.31 -2.83
N LYS A 118 -14.93 7.58 -3.02
CA LYS A 118 -14.60 6.41 -2.19
C LYS A 118 -14.06 6.82 -0.83
N THR A 119 -14.29 5.98 0.16
CA THR A 119 -13.63 6.11 1.47
C THR A 119 -12.21 5.52 1.36
N ILE A 120 -11.21 6.37 1.32
CA ILE A 120 -9.81 5.95 1.22
C ILE A 120 -9.21 5.83 2.61
N CYS A 121 -8.69 4.65 2.93
CA CYS A 121 -8.08 4.32 4.21
C CYS A 121 -6.62 3.87 4.02
N ALA A 122 -5.82 3.94 5.06
CA ALA A 122 -4.43 3.49 5.03
C ALA A 122 -4.11 2.47 6.14
N ILE A 123 -3.31 1.46 5.81
CA ILE A 123 -2.62 0.60 6.79
C ILE A 123 -1.13 0.77 6.57
N VAL A 124 -0.47 1.35 7.54
CA VAL A 124 0.93 1.79 7.46
C VAL A 124 1.81 0.92 8.34
N VAL A 125 2.72 0.18 7.74
CA VAL A 125 3.73 -0.58 8.47
C VAL A 125 4.89 0.35 8.83
N LEU A 126 5.13 0.53 10.13
CA LEU A 126 6.24 1.34 10.62
C LEU A 126 7.58 0.59 10.53
N PRO A 127 8.72 1.29 10.44
CA PRO A 127 10.03 0.66 10.43
C PRO A 127 10.33 -0.09 11.74
N ASP A 128 11.14 -1.14 11.62
CA ASP A 128 11.79 -1.74 12.79
C ASP A 128 12.78 -0.72 13.40
N LYS A 129 12.90 -0.73 14.73
CA LYS A 129 13.83 0.16 15.45
C LYS A 129 15.29 0.00 15.05
N ASP A 130 15.66 -1.17 14.54
CA ASP A 130 17.01 -1.52 14.13
C ASP A 130 17.26 -1.27 12.62
N GLU A 131 16.28 -0.72 11.88
CA GLU A 131 16.48 -0.30 10.49
C GLU A 131 17.36 0.95 10.39
N ASP A 132 17.99 1.15 9.22
CA ASP A 132 18.86 2.28 8.96
C ASP A 132 18.17 3.63 9.13
N PHE A 133 18.91 4.67 9.50
CA PHE A 133 18.41 6.02 9.76
C PHE A 133 17.56 6.59 8.62
N ASP A 134 17.95 6.34 7.37
CA ASP A 134 17.23 6.84 6.20
C ASP A 134 15.81 6.29 6.09
N PHE A 135 15.57 5.05 6.56
CA PHE A 135 14.23 4.47 6.62
C PHE A 135 13.34 5.16 7.66
N HIS A 136 13.92 5.54 8.80
CA HIS A 136 13.20 6.34 9.81
C HIS A 136 12.89 7.75 9.29
N VAL A 137 13.79 8.38 8.54
CA VAL A 137 13.54 9.67 7.88
C VAL A 137 12.42 9.55 6.84
N ASN A 138 12.41 8.50 6.04
CA ASN A 138 11.34 8.24 5.09
C ASN A 138 9.99 8.07 5.80
N SER A 139 9.97 7.30 6.89
CA SER A 139 8.77 7.07 7.69
C SER A 139 8.22 8.37 8.28
N TYR A 140 9.09 9.21 8.83
CA TYR A 140 8.69 10.51 9.36
C TYR A 140 8.04 11.39 8.29
N LYS A 141 8.68 11.54 7.13
CA LYS A 141 8.14 12.33 6.01
C LYS A 141 6.81 11.77 5.50
N CYS A 142 6.74 10.46 5.35
CA CYS A 142 5.52 9.78 4.93
C CYS A 142 4.35 10.03 5.90
N CYS A 143 4.60 9.95 7.20
CA CYS A 143 3.58 10.24 8.21
C CYS A 143 3.16 11.72 8.21
N GLN A 144 4.10 12.66 7.98
CA GLN A 144 3.76 14.08 7.84
C GLN A 144 2.84 14.32 6.65
N GLU A 145 3.15 13.76 5.49
CA GLU A 145 2.31 13.89 4.29
C GLU A 145 0.90 13.30 4.51
N LEU A 146 0.80 12.12 5.14
CA LEU A 146 -0.50 11.54 5.46
C LEU A 146 -1.35 12.43 6.38
N LEU A 147 -0.73 13.18 7.29
CA LEU A 147 -1.43 14.11 8.18
C LEU A 147 -1.96 15.36 7.47
N GLU A 148 -1.41 15.68 6.29
CA GLU A 148 -1.83 16.81 5.47
C GLU A 148 -3.00 16.44 4.54
N ILE A 149 -3.26 15.16 4.30
CA ILE A 149 -4.37 14.70 3.45
C ILE A 149 -5.68 14.80 4.23
N GLU A 150 -6.54 15.71 3.81
CA GLU A 150 -7.89 15.87 4.37
C GLU A 150 -8.86 14.79 3.83
N ASN A 151 -9.93 14.54 4.55
CA ASN A 151 -11.04 13.65 4.16
C ASN A 151 -10.67 12.16 3.97
N MET A 152 -9.54 11.70 4.50
CA MET A 152 -9.28 10.27 4.61
C MET A 152 -10.29 9.59 5.54
N GLY A 153 -10.57 8.31 5.30
CA GLY A 153 -11.38 7.47 6.18
C GLY A 153 -10.66 7.16 7.49
N SER A 154 -9.79 6.17 7.49
CA SER A 154 -9.02 5.78 8.68
C SER A 154 -7.55 5.52 8.34
N VAL A 155 -6.67 5.80 9.30
CA VAL A 155 -5.25 5.44 9.22
C VAL A 155 -4.92 4.50 10.37
N MET A 156 -4.41 3.32 10.06
CA MET A 156 -3.98 2.32 11.03
C MET A 156 -2.47 2.14 10.92
N PHE A 157 -1.79 2.16 12.06
CA PHE A 157 -0.35 1.91 12.12
C PHE A 157 -0.06 0.51 12.67
N LEU A 158 0.79 -0.23 11.97
CA LEU A 158 1.30 -1.53 12.39
C LEU A 158 2.75 -1.38 12.85
N ASP A 159 2.99 -1.70 14.12
CA ASP A 159 4.33 -1.68 14.70
C ASP A 159 5.12 -2.94 14.29
N ASN A 160 6.16 -2.77 13.49
CA ASN A 160 7.01 -3.86 13.03
C ASN A 160 7.91 -4.45 14.15
N ASN A 161 7.96 -3.81 15.31
CA ASN A 161 8.70 -4.31 16.48
C ASN A 161 7.89 -5.28 17.35
N SER A 162 6.59 -5.39 17.15
CA SER A 162 5.68 -6.19 17.99
C SER A 162 5.67 -7.70 17.67
N GLY A 163 6.45 -8.13 16.66
CA GLY A 163 6.55 -9.53 16.27
C GLY A 163 7.48 -9.77 15.08
N ASN A 164 7.55 -10.99 14.59
CA ASN A 164 8.24 -11.26 13.33
C ASN A 164 7.36 -10.83 12.14
N LYS A 165 7.98 -10.65 10.95
CA LYS A 165 7.28 -10.21 9.72
C LYS A 165 6.06 -11.09 9.38
N GLN A 166 6.10 -12.39 9.66
CA GLN A 166 4.97 -13.29 9.42
C GLN A 166 3.81 -13.01 10.37
N THR A 167 4.11 -12.75 11.63
CA THR A 167 3.10 -12.41 12.65
C THR A 167 2.41 -11.10 12.30
N ILE A 168 3.16 -10.06 11.90
CA ILE A 168 2.61 -8.76 11.51
C ILE A 168 1.72 -8.88 10.29
N ASN A 169 2.15 -9.62 9.27
CA ASN A 169 1.34 -9.89 8.09
C ASN A 169 0.05 -10.67 8.43
N SER A 170 0.08 -11.54 9.44
CA SER A 170 -1.10 -12.29 9.88
C SER A 170 -2.10 -11.46 10.68
N ILE A 171 -1.67 -10.40 11.38
CA ILE A 171 -2.57 -9.51 12.14
C ILE A 171 -3.58 -8.84 11.21
N CYS A 172 -3.19 -8.49 10.00
CA CYS A 172 -4.09 -7.89 9.01
C CYS A 172 -5.10 -8.89 8.44
N THR A 173 -4.93 -10.18 8.67
CA THR A 173 -5.72 -11.26 8.05
C THR A 173 -6.58 -12.04 9.05
N THR A 174 -6.55 -11.66 10.33
CA THR A 174 -7.36 -12.25 11.41
C THR A 174 -8.57 -11.39 11.71
#